data_f652499d7b5557ee78cd5fc2f2bbeffa
#
_entry.id   f652499d7b5557ee78cd5fc2f2bbeffa
#
_cell.length_a   1.000
_cell.length_b   1.000
_cell.length_c   1.000
_cell.angle_alpha   90.00
_cell.angle_beta   90.00
_cell.angle_gamma   90.00
#
_symmetry.space_group_name_H-M   'P 1'
#
loop_
_entity.id
_entity.type
_entity.pdbx_description
1 polymer ?
#
loop_
_entity_poly.entity_id
_entity_poly.type
_entity_poly.pdbx_seq_one_letter_code
_entity_poly.pdbx_strand_id
1 'polypeptide(L)'
;MRIYGPNGTTLGSPAANARRTSSTGFALPDAASAPETRAVNAPKAAANIDALLAMQGIEEDPVERRKRSVQRGKGALDVLDDLKIRLLSGNFDASTVSRLRDAAANLKSTSGDPGLDAVLSEIELRVEVELAKAGQF
;
A
#
# COMPACT_ATOMS: atom_id res chain seq x y z
N MET A 1 4.23 -48.19 -23.50
CA MET A 1 3.72 -47.22 -22.51
C MET A 1 4.28 -45.84 -22.84
N ARG A 2 3.42 -44.87 -23.12
CA ARG A 2 3.83 -43.48 -23.34
C ARG A 2 3.63 -42.71 -22.03
N ILE A 3 4.69 -42.15 -21.51
CA ILE A 3 4.66 -41.36 -20.30
C ILE A 3 4.32 -39.92 -20.72
N TYR A 4 3.16 -39.43 -20.30
CA TYR A 4 2.81 -38.01 -20.47
C TYR A 4 3.43 -37.21 -19.33
N GLY A 5 4.09 -36.10 -19.68
CA GLY A 5 4.61 -35.18 -18.68
C GLY A 5 3.48 -34.49 -17.87
N PRO A 6 3.79 -33.91 -16.72
CA PRO A 6 2.78 -33.41 -15.75
C PRO A 6 1.87 -32.30 -16.28
N ASN A 7 2.14 -31.70 -17.44
CA ASN A 7 1.36 -30.58 -17.99
C ASN A 7 0.64 -30.90 -19.32
N GLY A 8 0.60 -32.17 -19.78
CA GLY A 8 -0.25 -32.57 -20.91
C GLY A 8 0.01 -31.87 -22.26
N THR A 9 1.14 -31.18 -22.44
CA THR A 9 1.49 -30.49 -23.68
C THR A 9 2.10 -31.47 -24.66
N THR A 10 1.36 -31.80 -25.71
CA THR A 10 1.91 -32.50 -26.90
C THR A 10 2.82 -31.53 -27.63
N LEU A 11 4.10 -31.92 -27.85
CA LEU A 11 4.99 -31.24 -28.76
C LEU A 11 4.37 -31.27 -30.17
N GLY A 12 4.01 -30.08 -30.66
CA GLY A 12 3.47 -29.89 -32.00
C GLY A 12 4.42 -30.38 -33.06
N SER A 13 3.92 -31.11 -34.07
CA SER A 13 4.63 -31.50 -35.27
C SER A 13 5.20 -30.25 -35.98
N PRO A 14 6.38 -30.37 -36.62
CA PRO A 14 6.94 -29.26 -37.39
C PRO A 14 5.98 -28.86 -38.49
N ALA A 15 5.64 -27.59 -38.56
CA ALA A 15 4.77 -27.03 -39.57
C ALA A 15 5.38 -27.23 -40.94
N ALA A 16 4.61 -27.84 -41.84
CA ALA A 16 4.93 -27.94 -43.27
C ALA A 16 5.10 -26.52 -43.86
N ASN A 17 6.15 -26.38 -44.63
CA ASN A 17 6.52 -25.29 -45.54
C ASN A 17 5.47 -24.19 -45.73
N ALA A 18 5.73 -23.03 -45.14
CA ALA A 18 5.05 -21.80 -45.50
C ALA A 18 5.33 -21.49 -46.99
N ARG A 19 4.31 -21.52 -47.80
CA ARG A 19 4.35 -21.00 -49.18
C ARG A 19 4.81 -19.55 -49.11
N ARG A 20 5.94 -19.24 -49.75
CA ARG A 20 6.35 -17.87 -50.03
C ARG A 20 5.29 -17.25 -50.92
N THR A 21 4.46 -16.38 -50.37
CA THR A 21 3.67 -15.45 -51.14
C THR A 21 4.66 -14.45 -51.74
N SER A 22 4.74 -14.40 -53.08
CA SER A 22 5.46 -13.37 -53.80
C SER A 22 4.93 -12.01 -53.33
N SER A 23 5.80 -11.24 -52.68
CA SER A 23 5.50 -9.86 -52.37
C SER A 23 5.43 -9.09 -53.68
N THR A 24 4.23 -8.80 -54.16
CA THR A 24 4.03 -7.68 -55.06
C THR A 24 4.50 -6.45 -54.31
N GLY A 25 5.60 -5.86 -54.79
CA GLY A 25 6.24 -4.72 -54.16
C GLY A 25 5.21 -3.61 -53.89
N PHE A 26 5.17 -3.17 -52.63
CA PHE A 26 4.39 -2.02 -52.25
C PHE A 26 5.06 -0.78 -52.88
N ALA A 27 4.51 -0.30 -53.97
CA ALA A 27 4.94 0.96 -54.57
C ALA A 27 4.38 2.09 -53.71
N LEU A 28 5.25 2.80 -52.97
CA LEU A 28 4.88 4.07 -52.38
C LEU A 28 4.59 5.05 -53.52
N PRO A 29 3.44 5.73 -53.57
CA PRO A 29 3.27 6.89 -54.42
C PRO A 29 4.29 7.96 -54.00
N ASP A 30 4.95 8.53 -55.00
CA ASP A 30 5.95 9.58 -54.85
C ASP A 30 5.42 10.67 -53.91
N ALA A 31 6.20 10.97 -52.88
CA ALA A 31 5.82 11.94 -51.87
C ALA A 31 5.81 13.33 -52.50
N ALA A 32 4.62 13.75 -52.93
CA ALA A 32 4.37 15.17 -53.14
C ALA A 32 4.67 15.87 -51.79
N SER A 33 5.54 16.89 -51.86
CA SER A 33 6.02 17.75 -50.80
C SER A 33 5.01 17.86 -49.63
N ALA A 34 5.40 17.29 -48.49
CA ALA A 34 4.63 17.43 -47.27
C ALA A 34 4.46 18.93 -46.91
N PRO A 35 3.25 19.38 -46.64
CA PRO A 35 3.09 20.72 -46.07
C PRO A 35 3.81 20.75 -44.72
N GLU A 36 4.55 21.84 -44.48
CA GLU A 36 5.26 22.09 -43.22
C GLU A 36 4.39 21.66 -42.03
N THR A 37 4.85 20.69 -41.28
CA THR A 37 4.22 20.26 -40.03
C THR A 37 4.23 21.45 -39.09
N ARG A 38 3.08 22.10 -38.98
CA ARG A 38 2.78 23.02 -37.87
C ARG A 38 3.22 22.34 -36.60
N ALA A 39 4.09 22.97 -35.83
CA ALA A 39 4.51 22.48 -34.52
C ALA A 39 3.24 22.14 -33.72
N VAL A 40 3.00 20.85 -33.51
CA VAL A 40 1.95 20.39 -32.65
C VAL A 40 2.39 20.78 -31.24
N ASN A 41 1.70 21.77 -30.66
CA ASN A 41 1.88 22.11 -29.26
C ASN A 41 1.91 20.81 -28.47
N ALA A 42 2.99 20.61 -27.73
CA ALA A 42 3.15 19.45 -26.85
C ALA A 42 1.87 19.30 -26.02
N PRO A 43 1.28 18.09 -25.96
CA PRO A 43 0.00 17.91 -25.32
C PRO A 43 0.08 18.33 -23.86
N LYS A 44 -0.73 19.28 -23.44
CA LYS A 44 -0.92 19.66 -22.02
C LYS A 44 -1.29 18.47 -21.11
N ALA A 45 -1.57 17.32 -21.71
CA ALA A 45 -1.86 16.07 -21.01
C ALA A 45 -0.68 15.53 -20.20
N ALA A 46 0.58 15.80 -20.59
CA ALA A 46 1.75 15.32 -19.85
C ALA A 46 1.86 15.97 -18.45
N ALA A 47 1.52 17.26 -18.34
CA ALA A 47 1.54 17.96 -17.07
C ALA A 47 0.48 17.44 -16.07
N ASN A 48 -0.64 16.92 -16.58
CA ASN A 48 -1.68 16.34 -15.75
C ASN A 48 -1.30 14.94 -15.23
N ILE A 49 -0.50 14.18 -16.00
CA ILE A 49 -0.04 12.84 -15.58
C ILE A 49 0.98 12.98 -14.44
N ASP A 50 1.89 13.92 -14.51
CA ASP A 50 2.83 14.20 -13.41
C ASP A 50 2.12 14.67 -12.14
N ALA A 51 1.08 15.51 -12.27
CA ALA A 51 0.26 15.92 -11.15
C ALA A 51 -0.54 14.75 -10.54
N LEU A 52 -1.07 13.85 -11.37
CA LEU A 52 -1.75 12.64 -10.91
C LEU A 52 -0.79 11.65 -10.26
N LEU A 53 0.42 11.47 -10.79
CA LEU A 53 1.46 10.65 -10.18
C LEU A 53 1.94 11.24 -8.84
N ALA A 54 2.07 12.56 -8.76
CA ALA A 54 2.39 13.25 -7.52
C ALA A 54 1.29 13.09 -6.46
N MET A 55 0.01 13.14 -6.86
CA MET A 55 -1.12 12.87 -5.97
C MET A 55 -1.16 11.40 -5.51
N GLN A 56 -0.84 10.46 -6.37
CA GLN A 56 -0.74 9.04 -6.00
C GLN A 56 0.42 8.75 -5.06
N GLY A 57 1.50 9.53 -5.12
CA GLY A 57 2.65 9.40 -4.20
C GLY A 57 2.39 9.96 -2.79
N ILE A 58 1.29 10.70 -2.59
CA ILE A 58 0.90 11.28 -1.29
C ILE A 58 -0.05 10.35 -0.53
N GLU A 59 -0.75 9.46 -1.22
CA GLU A 59 -1.59 8.47 -0.56
C GLU A 59 -0.71 7.35 0.01
N GLU A 60 -0.63 7.34 1.32
CA GLU A 60 0.02 6.25 2.06
C GLU A 60 -0.61 4.91 1.66
N ASP A 61 0.23 3.94 1.26
CA ASP A 61 -0.21 2.59 0.89
C ASP A 61 -1.15 2.03 1.98
N PRO A 62 -2.36 1.57 1.63
CA PRO A 62 -3.30 0.99 2.60
C PRO A 62 -2.69 -0.14 3.43
N VAL A 63 -1.79 -0.92 2.85
CA VAL A 63 -1.08 -2.01 3.55
C VAL A 63 -0.13 -1.45 4.60
N GLU A 64 0.64 -0.42 4.26
CA GLU A 64 1.55 0.23 5.21
C GLU A 64 0.78 0.98 6.31
N ARG A 65 -0.32 1.63 5.99
CA ARG A 65 -1.20 2.26 6.97
C ARG A 65 -1.75 1.24 7.97
N ARG A 66 -2.26 0.11 7.50
CA ARG A 66 -2.74 -0.99 8.33
C ARG A 66 -1.63 -1.55 9.22
N LYS A 67 -0.46 -1.83 8.66
CA LYS A 67 0.71 -2.33 9.39
C LYS A 67 1.14 -1.39 10.50
N ARG A 68 1.20 -0.10 10.21
CA ARG A 68 1.50 0.96 11.20
C ARG A 68 0.45 1.02 12.31
N SER A 69 -0.82 0.86 11.96
CA SER A 69 -1.92 0.84 12.93
C SER A 69 -1.84 -0.38 13.84
N VAL A 70 -1.55 -1.56 13.32
CA VAL A 70 -1.29 -2.77 14.13
C VAL A 70 -0.10 -2.57 15.06
N GLN A 71 0.96 -1.93 14.59
CA GLN A 71 2.15 -1.67 15.41
C GLN A 71 1.85 -0.69 16.55
N ARG A 72 1.04 0.36 16.30
CA ARG A 72 0.57 1.27 17.35
C ARG A 72 -0.28 0.56 18.39
N GLY A 73 -1.23 -0.28 17.97
CA GLY A 73 -2.03 -1.10 18.88
C GLY A 73 -1.18 -2.01 19.76
N LYS A 74 -0.21 -2.71 19.18
CA LYS A 74 0.75 -3.53 19.94
C LYS A 74 1.55 -2.70 20.93
N GLY A 75 2.08 -1.56 20.52
CA GLY A 75 2.82 -0.66 21.41
C GLY A 75 1.98 -0.17 22.60
N ALA A 76 0.69 0.10 22.39
CA ALA A 76 -0.22 0.48 23.46
C ALA A 76 -0.48 -0.68 24.45
N LEU A 77 -0.65 -1.91 23.94
CA LEU A 77 -0.78 -3.11 24.77
C LEU A 77 0.48 -3.36 25.60
N ASP A 78 1.67 -3.21 25.00
CA ASP A 78 2.95 -3.35 25.72
C ASP A 78 3.07 -2.33 26.87
N VAL A 79 2.61 -1.08 26.66
CA VAL A 79 2.58 -0.06 27.72
C VAL A 79 1.59 -0.41 28.82
N LEU A 80 0.42 -0.97 28.48
CA LEU A 80 -0.54 -1.44 29.47
C LEU A 80 -0.01 -2.63 30.30
N ASP A 81 0.73 -3.53 29.69
CA ASP A 81 1.36 -4.65 30.39
C ASP A 81 2.50 -4.17 31.30
N ASP A 82 3.33 -3.22 30.85
CA ASP A 82 4.35 -2.57 31.69
C ASP A 82 3.72 -1.84 32.88
N LEU A 83 2.63 -1.11 32.65
CA LEU A 83 1.84 -0.48 33.71
C LEU A 83 1.40 -1.50 34.77
N LYS A 84 0.84 -2.64 34.32
CA LYS A 84 0.39 -3.70 35.23
C LYS A 84 1.52 -4.26 36.08
N ILE A 85 2.68 -4.52 35.48
CA ILE A 85 3.86 -5.00 36.18
C ILE A 85 4.33 -3.97 37.22
N ARG A 86 4.38 -2.69 36.85
CA ARG A 86 4.80 -1.59 37.75
C ARG A 86 3.83 -1.39 38.92
N LEU A 87 2.52 -1.50 38.68
CA LEU A 87 1.52 -1.44 39.72
C LEU A 87 1.69 -2.59 40.71
N LEU A 88 1.94 -3.81 40.24
CA LEU A 88 2.16 -4.98 41.10
C LEU A 88 3.46 -4.89 41.89
N SER A 89 4.49 -4.25 41.33
CA SER A 89 5.79 -4.06 42.01
C SER A 89 5.84 -2.79 42.89
N GLY A 90 4.79 -1.97 42.87
CA GLY A 90 4.73 -0.70 43.62
C GLY A 90 5.60 0.42 43.04
N ASN A 91 6.10 0.26 41.83
CA ASN A 91 7.01 1.21 41.13
C ASN A 91 6.27 2.08 40.09
N PHE A 92 5.09 2.53 40.40
CA PHE A 92 4.33 3.43 39.52
C PHE A 92 4.92 4.84 39.58
N ASP A 93 5.39 5.35 38.45
CA ASP A 93 6.03 6.65 38.31
C ASP A 93 5.42 7.52 37.19
N ALA A 94 5.79 8.81 37.19
CA ALA A 94 5.33 9.77 36.20
C ALA A 94 5.77 9.40 34.76
N SER A 95 6.86 8.65 34.58
CA SER A 95 7.31 8.21 33.25
C SER A 95 6.35 7.20 32.63
N THR A 96 5.76 6.32 33.43
CA THR A 96 4.75 5.37 33.01
C THR A 96 3.48 6.09 32.53
N VAL A 97 3.06 7.12 33.26
CA VAL A 97 1.90 7.96 32.88
C VAL A 97 2.17 8.69 31.57
N SER A 98 3.37 9.25 31.38
CA SER A 98 3.75 9.90 30.13
C SER A 98 3.68 8.94 28.94
N ARG A 99 4.25 7.74 29.06
CA ARG A 99 4.19 6.70 28.03
C ARG A 99 2.77 6.27 27.70
N LEU A 100 1.89 6.18 28.70
CA LEU A 100 0.49 5.86 28.52
C LEU A 100 -0.24 6.96 27.75
N ARG A 101 0.08 8.23 28.03
CA ARG A 101 -0.49 9.40 27.33
C ARG A 101 -0.03 9.43 25.85
N ASP A 102 1.24 9.13 25.60
CA ASP A 102 1.78 9.04 24.25
C ASP A 102 1.14 7.89 23.46
N ALA A 103 0.89 6.76 24.12
CA ALA A 103 0.18 5.63 23.51
C ALA A 103 -1.25 6.00 23.11
N ALA A 104 -2.00 6.70 23.99
CA ALA A 104 -3.35 7.19 23.70
C ALA A 104 -3.36 8.14 22.49
N ALA A 105 -2.42 9.09 22.45
CA ALA A 105 -2.30 10.03 21.32
C ALA A 105 -2.03 9.32 19.99
N ASN A 106 -1.22 8.28 20.00
CA ASN A 106 -0.86 7.50 18.81
C ASN A 106 -2.01 6.61 18.29
N LEU A 107 -2.98 6.24 19.11
CA LEU A 107 -4.12 5.41 18.71
C LEU A 107 -5.21 6.17 17.95
N LYS A 108 -5.27 7.49 18.05
CA LYS A 108 -6.33 8.34 17.44
C LYS A 108 -6.38 8.35 15.92
N SER A 109 -5.37 7.82 15.22
CA SER A 109 -5.34 7.81 13.77
C SER A 109 -5.98 6.55 13.19
N THR A 110 -6.80 6.73 12.15
CA THR A 110 -7.52 5.64 11.46
C THR A 110 -6.58 4.74 10.66
N SER A 111 -6.90 3.45 10.62
CA SER A 111 -6.18 2.46 9.82
C SER A 111 -6.71 2.34 8.38
N GLY A 112 -7.95 2.78 8.15
CA GLY A 112 -8.69 2.53 6.92
C GLY A 112 -9.37 1.15 6.87
N ASP A 113 -9.26 0.35 7.94
CA ASP A 113 -9.93 -0.94 8.10
C ASP A 113 -10.90 -0.83 9.30
N PRO A 114 -12.23 -0.87 9.09
CA PRO A 114 -13.20 -0.68 10.16
C PRO A 114 -13.08 -1.72 11.29
N GLY A 115 -12.70 -2.96 10.97
CA GLY A 115 -12.50 -3.99 11.97
C GLY A 115 -11.30 -3.72 12.87
N LEU A 116 -10.21 -3.28 12.28
CA LEU A 116 -9.02 -2.89 13.02
C LEU A 116 -9.26 -1.61 13.82
N ASP A 117 -9.95 -0.64 13.26
CA ASP A 117 -10.28 0.62 13.94
C ASP A 117 -11.16 0.39 15.18
N ALA A 118 -12.11 -0.56 15.13
CA ALA A 118 -12.90 -0.96 16.29
C ALA A 118 -12.02 -1.52 17.42
N VAL A 119 -11.09 -2.41 17.12
CA VAL A 119 -10.15 -2.96 18.11
C VAL A 119 -9.23 -1.88 18.68
N LEU A 120 -8.72 -0.97 17.84
CA LEU A 120 -7.88 0.13 18.28
C LEU A 120 -8.66 1.08 19.23
N SER A 121 -9.94 1.32 18.98
CA SER A 121 -10.82 2.11 19.84
C SER A 121 -11.02 1.46 21.21
N GLU A 122 -11.14 0.14 21.28
CA GLU A 122 -11.23 -0.58 22.56
C GLU A 122 -9.93 -0.48 23.36
N ILE A 123 -8.78 -0.55 22.69
CA ILE A 123 -7.46 -0.38 23.32
C ILE A 123 -7.32 1.08 23.81
N GLU A 124 -7.71 2.06 23.00
CA GLU A 124 -7.70 3.48 23.36
C GLU A 124 -8.51 3.74 24.62
N LEU A 125 -9.75 3.25 24.64
CA LEU A 125 -10.63 3.38 25.82
C LEU A 125 -9.98 2.80 27.07
N ARG A 126 -9.32 1.65 26.97
CA ARG A 126 -8.62 1.06 28.10
C ARG A 126 -7.45 1.91 28.58
N VAL A 127 -6.67 2.45 27.66
CA VAL A 127 -5.56 3.37 27.98
C VAL A 127 -6.10 4.62 28.70
N GLU A 128 -7.21 5.20 28.22
CA GLU A 128 -7.85 6.36 28.83
C GLU A 128 -8.37 6.06 30.25
N VAL A 129 -8.96 4.88 30.45
CA VAL A 129 -9.40 4.44 31.80
C VAL A 129 -8.23 4.35 32.77
N GLU A 130 -7.08 3.81 32.34
CA GLU A 130 -5.91 3.73 33.22
C GLU A 130 -5.29 5.11 33.47
N LEU A 131 -5.29 6.02 32.49
CA LEU A 131 -4.92 7.42 32.69
C LEU A 131 -5.84 8.12 33.70
N ALA A 132 -7.15 7.89 33.62
CA ALA A 132 -8.13 8.42 34.56
C ALA A 132 -7.87 7.95 35.99
N LYS A 133 -7.59 6.65 36.17
CA LYS A 133 -7.23 6.09 37.48
C LYS A 133 -5.96 6.70 38.06
N ALA A 134 -5.00 7.05 37.19
CA ALA A 134 -3.77 7.73 37.57
C ALA A 134 -3.98 9.23 37.91
N GLY A 135 -5.21 9.75 37.84
CA GLY A 135 -5.53 11.15 38.09
C GLY A 135 -5.03 12.13 37.03
N GLN A 136 -4.86 11.67 35.83
CA GLN A 136 -4.32 12.44 34.70
C GLN A 136 -5.43 12.70 33.67
N PHE A 137 -6.14 13.79 33.79
CA PHE A 137 -7.06 14.33 32.76
C PHE A 137 -6.50 15.59 32.13
#